data_85f35215b52e4f880a88b0357b330ece
#
_entry.id   85f35215b52e4f880a88b0357b330ece
#
_cell.length_a   1.000
_cell.length_b   1.000
_cell.length_c   1.000
_cell.angle_alpha   90.00
_cell.angle_beta   90.00
_cell.angle_gamma   90.00
#
_symmetry.space_group_name_H-M   'P 1'
#
loop_
_entity.id
_entity.type
_entity.pdbx_description
1 polymer ?
#
loop_
_entity_poly.entity_id
_entity_poly.type
_entity_poly.pdbx_seq_one_letter_code
_entity_poly.pdbx_strand_id
1 'polypeptide(L)'
;MRASVPGTIETLIKRNLHEVFGERDAKKRREAIAQLWTEDCVFIDHSGKSHGRDELDRAVAVLHQRLPDYVFSELRPVDVLHESGRLAWSYGRPGQEPIKGVDVVLVRDGRISLMLTFLDEVPAKL
;
A
#
# COMPACT_ATOMS: atom_id res chain seq x y z
N MET A 1 -5.57 -6.84 -25.71
CA MET A 1 -5.64 -7.84 -24.66
C MET A 1 -4.68 -7.51 -23.54
N ARG A 2 -5.14 -7.52 -22.35
CA ARG A 2 -4.30 -7.16 -21.22
C ARG A 2 -4.09 -8.35 -20.31
N ALA A 3 -3.52 -9.40 -20.88
CA ALA A 3 -3.39 -10.68 -20.20
C ALA A 3 -2.62 -10.57 -18.87
N SER A 4 -1.73 -9.58 -18.74
CA SER A 4 -0.95 -9.41 -17.52
C SER A 4 -1.65 -8.60 -16.43
N VAL A 5 -2.85 -8.06 -16.72
CA VAL A 5 -3.58 -7.24 -15.76
C VAL A 5 -4.07 -8.11 -14.62
N PRO A 6 -3.73 -7.82 -13.37
CA PRO A 6 -4.13 -8.68 -12.24
C PRO A 6 -5.59 -8.61 -11.89
N GLY A 7 -6.37 -7.77 -12.54
CA GLY A 7 -7.79 -7.73 -12.32
C GLY A 7 -8.30 -6.38 -11.90
N THR A 8 -9.27 -6.39 -11.01
CA THR A 8 -10.01 -5.18 -10.64
C THR A 8 -9.19 -4.28 -9.71
N ILE A 9 -9.64 -3.04 -9.60
CA ILE A 9 -9.06 -2.09 -8.64
C ILE A 9 -9.18 -2.64 -7.22
N GLU A 10 -10.29 -3.30 -6.91
CA GLU A 10 -10.45 -3.93 -5.61
C GLU A 10 -9.33 -4.93 -5.34
N THR A 11 -9.04 -5.81 -6.30
CA THR A 11 -7.98 -6.79 -6.17
C THR A 11 -6.62 -6.12 -6.01
N LEU A 12 -6.34 -5.11 -6.81
CA LEU A 12 -5.05 -4.40 -6.76
C LEU A 12 -4.81 -3.76 -5.40
N ILE A 13 -5.79 -3.04 -4.88
CA ILE A 13 -5.61 -2.31 -3.63
C ILE A 13 -5.48 -3.25 -2.42
N LYS A 14 -6.21 -4.37 -2.44
CA LYS A 14 -6.11 -5.38 -1.39
C LYS A 14 -4.78 -6.11 -1.44
N ARG A 15 -4.36 -6.52 -2.62
CA ARG A 15 -3.07 -7.18 -2.79
C ARG A 15 -1.92 -6.25 -2.39
N ASN A 16 -2.04 -4.97 -2.71
CA ASN A 16 -1.04 -4.00 -2.30
C ASN A 16 -0.92 -3.93 -0.77
N LEU A 17 -2.04 -3.89 -0.07
CA LEU A 17 -2.01 -3.83 1.39
C LEU A 17 -1.29 -5.04 1.98
N HIS A 18 -1.59 -6.23 1.51
CA HIS A 18 -1.10 -7.47 2.12
C HIS A 18 0.20 -7.98 1.53
N GLU A 19 0.41 -7.82 0.21
CA GLU A 19 1.58 -8.41 -0.47
C GLU A 19 2.70 -7.40 -0.70
N VAL A 20 2.46 -6.12 -0.50
CA VAL A 20 3.50 -5.09 -0.55
C VAL A 20 3.73 -4.54 0.85
N PHE A 21 2.77 -3.80 1.40
CA PHE A 21 2.95 -3.17 2.71
C PHE A 21 2.96 -4.17 3.85
N GLY A 22 2.24 -5.28 3.71
CA GLY A 22 2.24 -6.35 4.70
C GLY A 22 3.32 -7.41 4.52
N GLU A 23 4.09 -7.36 3.43
CA GLU A 23 5.07 -8.40 3.11
C GLU A 23 6.44 -8.02 3.64
N ARG A 24 6.96 -8.78 4.61
CA ARG A 24 8.24 -8.48 5.23
C ARG A 24 9.42 -9.09 4.50
N ASP A 25 9.19 -10.09 3.65
CA ASP A 25 10.25 -10.63 2.81
C ASP A 25 10.50 -9.70 1.63
N ALA A 26 11.71 -9.15 1.54
CA ALA A 26 12.03 -8.14 0.54
C ALA A 26 11.90 -8.65 -0.89
N LYS A 27 12.28 -9.90 -1.13
CA LYS A 27 12.20 -10.46 -2.47
C LYS A 27 10.76 -10.61 -2.93
N LYS A 28 9.90 -11.17 -2.08
CA LYS A 28 8.47 -11.34 -2.39
C LYS A 28 7.80 -9.99 -2.57
N ARG A 29 8.15 -9.01 -1.73
CA ARG A 29 7.59 -7.67 -1.82
C ARG A 29 7.94 -7.01 -3.15
N ARG A 30 9.21 -7.08 -3.57
CA ARG A 30 9.63 -6.48 -4.85
C ARG A 30 8.95 -7.15 -6.04
N GLU A 31 8.73 -8.47 -5.97
CA GLU A 31 7.98 -9.16 -7.01
C GLU A 31 6.54 -8.66 -7.09
N ALA A 32 5.89 -8.48 -5.95
CA ALA A 32 4.52 -7.95 -5.92
C ALA A 32 4.47 -6.52 -6.43
N ILE A 33 5.42 -5.68 -6.04
CA ILE A 33 5.50 -4.30 -6.55
C ILE A 33 5.59 -4.29 -8.07
N ALA A 34 6.42 -5.16 -8.65
CA ALA A 34 6.57 -5.23 -10.11
C ALA A 34 5.27 -5.64 -10.80
N GLN A 35 4.44 -6.45 -10.16
CA GLN A 35 3.16 -6.86 -10.71
C GLN A 35 2.07 -5.81 -10.56
N LEU A 36 2.05 -5.11 -9.42
CA LEU A 36 0.91 -4.30 -9.02
C LEU A 36 1.07 -2.81 -9.32
N TRP A 37 2.30 -2.33 -9.47
CA TRP A 37 2.59 -0.90 -9.61
C TRP A 37 3.25 -0.60 -10.95
N THR A 38 2.99 0.62 -11.47
CA THR A 38 3.69 1.08 -12.69
C THR A 38 5.15 1.41 -12.36
N GLU A 39 6.00 1.45 -13.39
CA GLU A 39 7.41 1.79 -13.19
C GLU A 39 7.60 3.22 -12.70
N ASP A 40 6.75 4.14 -13.18
CA ASP A 40 6.81 5.55 -12.84
C ASP A 40 5.87 5.93 -11.68
N CYS A 41 5.54 4.97 -10.85
CA CYS A 41 4.58 5.16 -9.78
C CYS A 41 5.03 6.21 -8.77
N VAL A 42 4.06 6.76 -8.04
CA VAL A 42 4.31 7.70 -6.96
C VAL A 42 3.49 7.28 -5.75
N PHE A 43 4.14 7.26 -4.60
CA PHE A 43 3.51 6.99 -3.31
C PHE A 43 3.73 8.20 -2.41
N ILE A 44 2.64 8.72 -1.84
CA ILE A 44 2.68 9.92 -1.01
C ILE A 44 2.05 9.62 0.34
N ASP A 45 2.78 9.90 1.41
CA ASP A 45 2.25 9.83 2.76
C ASP A 45 2.74 11.01 3.58
N HIS A 46 2.50 10.99 4.89
CA HIS A 46 2.88 12.09 5.78
C HIS A 46 4.39 12.36 5.79
N SER A 47 5.22 11.39 5.45
CA SER A 47 6.68 11.52 5.52
C SER A 47 7.29 12.03 4.21
N GLY A 48 6.53 12.04 3.12
CA GLY A 48 7.03 12.55 1.85
C GLY A 48 6.53 11.77 0.65
N LYS A 49 7.31 11.84 -0.43
CA LYS A 49 6.97 11.20 -1.70
C LYS A 49 8.05 10.21 -2.09
N SER A 50 7.61 9.07 -2.60
CA SER A 50 8.48 8.04 -3.17
C SER A 50 8.18 7.94 -4.66
N HIS A 51 9.20 8.05 -5.49
CA HIS A 51 9.09 7.98 -6.95
C HIS A 51 9.69 6.68 -7.44
N GLY A 52 8.88 5.88 -8.11
CA GLY A 52 9.32 4.61 -8.68
C GLY A 52 9.31 3.46 -7.68
N ARG A 53 9.50 2.27 -8.23
CA ARG A 53 9.37 1.03 -7.47
C ARG A 53 10.42 0.86 -6.38
N ASP A 54 11.65 1.29 -6.65
CA ASP A 54 12.74 1.12 -5.68
C ASP A 54 12.54 2.01 -4.47
N GLU A 55 12.14 3.26 -4.67
CA GLU A 55 11.86 4.14 -3.53
C GLU A 55 10.66 3.67 -2.72
N LEU A 56 9.63 3.16 -3.42
CA LEU A 56 8.48 2.57 -2.75
C LEU A 56 8.90 1.41 -1.84
N ASP A 57 9.72 0.51 -2.37
CA ASP A 57 10.21 -0.63 -1.59
C ASP A 57 10.99 -0.17 -0.37
N ARG A 58 11.84 0.84 -0.51
CA ARG A 58 12.60 1.39 0.63
C ARG A 58 11.67 2.00 1.68
N ALA A 59 10.62 2.69 1.25
CA ALA A 59 9.67 3.27 2.20
C ALA A 59 8.98 2.19 3.02
N VAL A 60 8.59 1.08 2.39
CA VAL A 60 7.97 -0.04 3.10
C VAL A 60 8.98 -0.69 4.06
N ALA A 61 10.23 -0.86 3.62
CA ALA A 61 11.26 -1.45 4.48
C ALA A 61 11.49 -0.62 5.75
N VAL A 62 11.48 0.71 5.61
CA VAL A 62 11.62 1.61 6.77
C VAL A 62 10.44 1.45 7.72
N LEU A 63 9.23 1.36 7.18
CA LEU A 63 8.04 1.13 7.99
C LEU A 63 8.16 -0.16 8.81
N HIS A 64 8.62 -1.24 8.19
CA HIS A 64 8.79 -2.52 8.88
C HIS A 64 9.85 -2.46 9.98
N GLN A 65 10.90 -1.67 9.77
CA GLN A 65 11.93 -1.49 10.79
C GLN A 65 11.42 -0.71 11.99
N ARG A 66 10.61 0.33 11.73
CA ARG A 66 10.09 1.19 12.81
C ARG A 66 8.98 0.51 13.60
N LEU A 67 8.20 -0.34 12.96
CA LEU A 67 7.05 -0.98 13.58
C LEU A 67 7.12 -2.50 13.36
N PRO A 68 8.05 -3.17 14.07
CA PRO A 68 8.17 -4.63 13.95
C PRO A 68 6.91 -5.32 14.51
N ASP A 69 6.53 -6.43 13.91
CA ASP A 69 5.40 -7.28 14.34
C ASP A 69 4.02 -6.65 14.16
N TYR A 70 3.94 -5.50 13.50
CA TYR A 70 2.64 -4.92 13.15
C TYR A 70 2.03 -5.67 11.96
N VAL A 71 0.70 -5.78 11.97
CA VAL A 71 -0.06 -6.50 10.94
C VAL A 71 -1.19 -5.62 10.44
N PHE A 72 -1.40 -5.62 9.12
CA PHE A 72 -2.51 -4.88 8.52
C PHE A 72 -3.80 -5.68 8.56
N SER A 73 -4.90 -4.98 8.81
CA SER A 73 -6.25 -5.52 8.72
C SER A 73 -7.13 -4.56 7.93
N GLU A 74 -8.01 -5.12 7.09
CA GLU A 74 -8.97 -4.32 6.35
C GLU A 74 -10.14 -3.95 7.26
N LEU A 75 -10.53 -2.69 7.27
CA LEU A 75 -11.59 -2.22 8.15
C LEU A 75 -12.95 -2.15 7.48
N ARG A 76 -12.99 -2.00 6.16
CA ARG A 76 -14.22 -1.85 5.40
C ARG A 76 -14.02 -2.44 4.00
N PRO A 77 -15.11 -2.76 3.29
CA PRO A 77 -14.97 -3.11 1.87
C PRO A 77 -14.35 -1.97 1.07
N VAL A 78 -13.66 -2.32 0.00
CA VAL A 78 -13.06 -1.35 -0.90
C VAL A 78 -14.15 -0.55 -1.61
N ASP A 79 -13.98 0.77 -1.69
CA ASP A 79 -14.80 1.62 -2.55
C ASP A 79 -14.06 1.87 -3.86
N VAL A 80 -14.77 1.76 -4.97
CA VAL A 80 -14.19 1.98 -6.30
C VAL A 80 -14.98 3.09 -7.00
N LEU A 81 -14.25 4.04 -7.59
CA LEU A 81 -14.84 5.15 -8.34
C LEU A 81 -14.01 5.38 -9.59
N HIS A 82 -14.53 4.94 -10.75
CA HIS A 82 -13.82 4.99 -12.02
C HIS A 82 -12.45 4.31 -11.91
N GLU A 83 -11.36 4.99 -12.22
CA GLU A 83 -10.01 4.43 -12.14
C GLU A 83 -9.36 4.57 -10.78
N SER A 84 -10.15 4.89 -9.76
CA SER A 84 -9.63 5.05 -8.39
C SER A 84 -10.30 4.09 -7.43
N GLY A 85 -9.65 3.89 -6.28
CA GLY A 85 -10.21 3.10 -5.21
C GLY A 85 -9.66 3.55 -3.87
N ARG A 86 -10.38 3.19 -2.80
CA ARG A 86 -9.89 3.48 -1.45
C ARG A 86 -10.15 2.30 -0.52
N LEU A 87 -9.26 2.12 0.43
CA LEU A 87 -9.34 1.04 1.40
C LEU A 87 -8.91 1.55 2.77
N ALA A 88 -9.83 1.48 3.72
CA ALA A 88 -9.53 1.80 5.12
C ALA A 88 -8.93 0.59 5.81
N TRP A 89 -7.87 0.82 6.60
CA TRP A 89 -7.12 -0.27 7.24
C TRP A 89 -6.69 0.12 8.65
N SER A 90 -6.33 -0.89 9.43
CA SER A 90 -5.62 -0.71 10.68
C SER A 90 -4.29 -1.46 10.61
N TYR A 91 -3.30 -0.99 11.36
CA TYR A 91 -1.96 -1.56 11.40
C TYR A 91 -1.56 -1.61 12.87
N GLY A 92 -1.44 -2.81 13.40
CA GLY A 92 -1.23 -2.96 14.83
C GLY A 92 -0.65 -4.29 15.24
N ARG A 93 -0.40 -4.41 16.53
CA ARG A 93 0.02 -5.66 17.17
C ARG A 93 -0.65 -5.74 18.55
N PRO A 94 -0.67 -6.96 19.15
CA PRO A 94 -1.31 -7.13 20.46
C PRO A 94 -0.73 -6.18 21.50
N GLY A 95 -1.60 -5.57 22.30
CA GLY A 95 -1.19 -4.68 23.38
C GLY A 95 -0.84 -3.27 22.96
N GLN A 96 -0.98 -2.93 21.68
CA GLN A 96 -0.71 -1.60 21.18
C GLN A 96 -1.95 -1.02 20.53
N GLU A 97 -2.13 0.29 20.67
CA GLU A 97 -3.20 0.99 19.95
C GLU A 97 -2.88 0.94 18.46
N PRO A 98 -3.82 0.46 17.63
CA PRO A 98 -3.52 0.35 16.20
C PRO A 98 -3.47 1.71 15.52
N ILE A 99 -2.62 1.80 14.51
CA ILE A 99 -2.59 2.94 13.60
C ILE A 99 -3.68 2.71 12.56
N LYS A 100 -4.48 3.73 12.26
CA LYS A 100 -5.55 3.63 11.27
C LYS A 100 -5.33 4.62 10.17
N GLY A 101 -5.70 4.22 8.97
CA GLY A 101 -5.56 5.10 7.82
C GLY A 101 -6.39 4.62 6.66
N VAL A 102 -6.24 5.32 5.55
CA VAL A 102 -6.89 4.98 4.30
C VAL A 102 -5.91 5.15 3.14
N ASP A 103 -5.89 4.16 2.26
CA ASP A 103 -5.16 4.24 1.00
C ASP A 103 -6.12 4.66 -0.09
N VAL A 104 -5.70 5.62 -0.91
CA VAL A 104 -6.43 6.02 -2.11
C VAL A 104 -5.51 5.79 -3.30
N VAL A 105 -5.96 5.01 -4.28
CA VAL A 105 -5.14 4.67 -5.44
C VAL A 105 -5.75 5.18 -6.72
N LEU A 106 -4.88 5.55 -7.69
CA LEU A 106 -5.24 5.72 -9.09
C LEU A 106 -4.59 4.59 -9.87
N VAL A 107 -5.35 4.01 -10.79
CA VAL A 107 -4.90 2.87 -11.58
C VAL A 107 -4.79 3.28 -13.05
N ARG A 108 -3.70 2.87 -13.69
CA ARG A 108 -3.44 3.11 -15.10
C ARG A 108 -2.89 1.81 -15.70
N ASP A 109 -3.51 1.39 -16.78
CA ASP A 109 -3.10 0.17 -17.50
C ASP A 109 -3.04 -1.06 -16.59
N GLY A 110 -4.01 -1.16 -15.67
CA GLY A 110 -4.12 -2.32 -14.79
C GLY A 110 -3.14 -2.35 -13.63
N ARG A 111 -2.44 -1.26 -13.37
CA ARG A 111 -1.49 -1.17 -12.26
C ARG A 111 -1.69 0.14 -11.50
N ILE A 112 -1.27 0.15 -10.25
CA ILE A 112 -1.33 1.35 -9.41
C ILE A 112 -0.27 2.34 -9.90
N SER A 113 -0.69 3.54 -10.27
CA SER A 113 0.23 4.59 -10.71
C SER A 113 0.48 5.62 -9.62
N LEU A 114 -0.48 5.80 -8.72
CA LEU A 114 -0.38 6.77 -7.63
C LEU A 114 -1.12 6.22 -6.43
N MET A 115 -0.52 6.34 -5.26
CA MET A 115 -1.22 6.06 -4.00
C MET A 115 -0.98 7.19 -3.02
N LEU A 116 -2.07 7.62 -2.39
CA LEU A 116 -2.05 8.56 -1.28
C LEU A 116 -2.46 7.79 -0.03
N THR A 117 -1.68 7.90 1.03
CA THR A 117 -2.03 7.29 2.31
C THR A 117 -2.29 8.40 3.33
N PHE A 118 -3.52 8.44 3.82
CA PHE A 118 -3.92 9.36 4.87
C PHE A 118 -4.03 8.60 6.18
N LEU A 119 -3.30 9.07 7.19
CA LEU A 119 -3.43 8.51 8.53
C LEU A 119 -4.49 9.29 9.30
N ASP A 120 -5.31 8.58 10.08
CA ASP A 120 -6.30 9.24 10.95
C ASP A 120 -5.58 10.14 11.94
N GLU A 121 -4.44 9.67 12.44
CA GLU A 121 -3.61 10.39 13.39
C GLU A 121 -2.17 9.95 13.18
N VAL A 122 -1.22 10.87 13.02
CA VAL A 122 0.17 10.52 12.82
C VAL A 122 0.79 10.19 14.18
N PRO A 123 1.18 8.93 14.42
CA PRO A 123 1.76 8.57 15.71
C PRO A 123 3.19 9.10 15.84
N ALA A 124 3.62 9.30 17.08
CA ALA A 124 4.95 9.81 17.37
C ALA A 124 6.07 8.92 16.83
N LYS A 125 5.79 7.61 16.67
CA LYS A 125 6.78 6.65 16.16
C LYS A 125 7.09 6.82 14.68
N LEU A 126 6.24 7.47 13.96
CA LEU A 126 6.39 7.72 12.54
C LEU A 126 6.81 9.16 12.31
#